data_1c208639483436278d17dc68168d1e36
#
_entry.id   1c208639483436278d17dc68168d1e36
#
_cell.length_a   1.000
_cell.length_b   1.000
_cell.length_c   1.000
_cell.angle_alpha   90.00
_cell.angle_beta   90.00
_cell.angle_gamma   90.00
#
_symmetry.space_group_name_H-M   'P 1'
#
loop_
_entity.id
_entity.type
_entity.pdbx_description
1 polymer ?
#
loop_
_entity_poly.entity_id
_entity_poly.type
_entity_poly.pdbx_seq_one_letter_code
_entity_poly.pdbx_strand_id
1 'polypeptide(L)'
;MKKKILLGLSGSVACSKSELFVNQNLEKYEFKLLSTHSGLNYLSEQFIKSNSIYSDWSQLSGSPHIELARWADEIIIYPASANIISKISHGIADDLLTSTILMFSKPIYICPAMHEEMYMNTQIQSNILNLSINHYIVGPRYGNLDIGDKGLGRLIEPDELLGVLNKQKGKII
;
A
#
# COMPACT_ATOMS: atom_id res chain seq x y z
N MET A 1 -2.50 -3.33 -23.37
CA MET A 1 -3.33 -3.34 -22.14
C MET A 1 -2.58 -2.60 -21.04
N LYS A 2 -3.29 -1.81 -20.20
CA LYS A 2 -2.71 -1.19 -19.03
C LYS A 2 -2.36 -2.29 -18.00
N LYS A 3 -1.27 -2.09 -17.25
CA LYS A 3 -0.92 -2.97 -16.14
C LYS A 3 -1.91 -2.77 -14.99
N LYS A 4 -2.35 -3.84 -14.38
CA LYS A 4 -3.37 -3.86 -13.33
C LYS A 4 -2.72 -3.78 -11.95
N ILE A 5 -2.97 -2.68 -11.26
CA ILE A 5 -2.44 -2.41 -9.92
C ILE A 5 -3.57 -2.45 -8.89
N LEU A 6 -3.42 -3.33 -7.91
CA LEU A 6 -4.21 -3.26 -6.70
C LEU A 6 -3.46 -2.40 -5.69
N LEU A 7 -4.02 -1.23 -5.37
CA LEU A 7 -3.44 -0.30 -4.42
C LEU A 7 -4.12 -0.45 -3.06
N GLY A 8 -3.35 -0.89 -2.08
CA GLY A 8 -3.79 -1.00 -0.69
C GLY A 8 -3.50 0.29 0.08
N LEU A 9 -4.53 0.81 0.73
CA LEU A 9 -4.51 2.07 1.49
C LEU A 9 -4.71 1.75 2.97
N SER A 10 -3.74 2.08 3.80
CA SER A 10 -3.86 1.87 5.25
C SER A 10 -3.88 3.20 6.02
N GLY A 11 -4.28 3.17 7.29
CA GLY A 11 -4.51 4.36 8.10
C GLY A 11 -3.25 5.20 8.31
N SER A 12 -3.08 6.23 7.50
CA SER A 12 -1.99 7.20 7.57
C SER A 12 -2.41 8.52 6.92
N VAL A 13 -2.01 9.63 7.53
CA VAL A 13 -2.18 10.98 6.96
C VAL A 13 -1.54 11.12 5.58
N ALA A 14 -0.62 10.24 5.22
CA ALA A 14 0.05 10.23 3.92
C ALA A 14 -0.83 9.71 2.77
N CYS A 15 -2.10 9.34 2.98
CA CYS A 15 -3.02 8.89 1.93
C CYS A 15 -3.21 9.92 0.81
N SER A 16 -3.03 11.21 1.07
CA SER A 16 -3.05 12.25 0.04
C SER A 16 -2.03 12.00 -1.09
N LYS A 17 -0.89 11.38 -0.79
CA LYS A 17 0.10 10.99 -1.82
C LYS A 17 -0.41 9.82 -2.67
N SER A 18 -1.22 8.95 -2.09
CA SER A 18 -1.84 7.84 -2.83
C SER A 18 -2.87 8.34 -3.83
N GLU A 19 -3.68 9.34 -3.42
CA GLU A 19 -4.62 10.01 -4.31
C GLU A 19 -3.88 10.65 -5.49
N LEU A 20 -2.78 11.37 -5.20
CA LEU A 20 -1.95 11.99 -6.22
C LEU A 20 -1.34 10.94 -7.17
N PHE A 21 -0.80 9.84 -6.62
CA PHE A 21 -0.24 8.74 -7.42
C PHE A 21 -1.26 8.12 -8.37
N VAL A 22 -2.47 7.85 -7.89
CA VAL A 22 -3.57 7.31 -8.73
C VAL A 22 -3.91 8.28 -9.83
N ASN A 23 -4.22 9.55 -9.48
CA ASN A 23 -4.66 10.57 -10.44
C ASN A 23 -3.63 10.84 -11.55
N GLN A 24 -2.35 10.81 -11.21
CA GLN A 24 -1.25 11.04 -12.18
C GLN A 24 -0.98 9.85 -13.10
N ASN A 25 -1.47 8.65 -12.78
CA ASN A 25 -1.09 7.43 -13.47
C ASN A 25 -2.25 6.65 -14.09
N LEU A 26 -3.46 7.23 -14.18
CA LEU A 26 -4.65 6.62 -14.79
C LEU A 26 -4.45 6.24 -16.27
N GLU A 27 -3.64 6.99 -17.00
CA GLU A 27 -3.32 6.67 -18.40
C GLU A 27 -2.43 5.43 -18.53
N LYS A 28 -1.62 5.15 -17.52
CA LYS A 28 -0.58 4.12 -17.52
C LYS A 28 -1.03 2.81 -16.90
N TYR A 29 -1.86 2.90 -15.86
CA TYR A 29 -2.30 1.76 -15.06
C TYR A 29 -3.82 1.69 -14.98
N GLU A 30 -4.32 0.48 -14.77
CA GLU A 30 -5.69 0.21 -14.32
C GLU A 30 -5.64 -0.07 -12.82
N PHE A 31 -6.37 0.70 -12.02
CA PHE A 31 -6.35 0.58 -10.56
C PHE A 31 -7.60 -0.09 -10.02
N LYS A 32 -7.41 -0.94 -9.01
CA LYS A 32 -8.41 -1.27 -7.99
C LYS A 32 -7.89 -0.82 -6.64
N LEU A 33 -8.74 -0.13 -5.87
CA LEU A 33 -8.37 0.47 -4.60
C LEU A 33 -8.99 -0.32 -3.46
N LEU A 34 -8.15 -0.83 -2.57
CA LEU A 34 -8.57 -1.47 -1.33
C LEU A 34 -8.09 -0.63 -0.15
N SER A 35 -8.97 -0.33 0.77
CA SER A 35 -8.63 0.40 1.98
C SER A 35 -8.90 -0.43 3.23
N THR A 36 -8.02 -0.32 4.22
CA THR A 36 -8.41 -0.70 5.57
C THR A 36 -9.52 0.25 6.04
N HIS A 37 -10.31 -0.17 7.02
CA HIS A 37 -11.34 0.71 7.57
C HIS A 37 -10.78 2.04 8.09
N SER A 38 -9.63 2.00 8.77
CA SER A 38 -8.93 3.21 9.21
C SER A 38 -8.37 4.05 8.06
N GLY A 39 -8.02 3.44 6.93
CA GLY A 39 -7.49 4.16 5.76
C GLY A 39 -8.51 5.11 5.14
N LEU A 40 -9.80 4.74 5.15
CA LEU A 40 -10.87 5.59 4.62
C LEU A 40 -10.93 6.97 5.28
N ASN A 41 -10.58 7.07 6.57
CA ASN A 41 -10.63 8.32 7.33
C ASN A 41 -9.59 9.37 6.86
N TYR A 42 -8.60 8.95 6.07
CA TYR A 42 -7.51 9.80 5.60
C TYR A 42 -7.60 10.12 4.09
N LEU A 43 -8.65 9.65 3.43
CA LEU A 43 -8.92 9.95 2.03
C LEU A 43 -9.84 11.17 1.91
N SER A 44 -9.63 11.97 0.87
CA SER A 44 -10.51 13.10 0.60
C SER A 44 -11.89 12.62 0.15
N GLU A 45 -12.93 13.36 0.52
CA GLU A 45 -14.29 13.04 0.06
C GLU A 45 -14.40 13.00 -1.47
N GLN A 46 -13.66 13.90 -2.15
CA GLN A 46 -13.65 13.96 -3.60
C GLN A 46 -13.07 12.66 -4.19
N PHE A 47 -11.98 12.16 -3.62
CA PHE A 47 -11.35 10.93 -4.08
C PHE A 47 -12.25 9.72 -3.86
N ILE A 48 -12.91 9.63 -2.68
CA ILE A 48 -13.87 8.56 -2.38
C ILE A 48 -15.05 8.59 -3.36
N LYS A 49 -15.59 9.78 -3.68
CA LYS A 49 -16.72 9.93 -4.61
C LYS A 49 -16.35 9.60 -6.06
N SER A 50 -15.09 9.84 -6.45
CA SER A 50 -14.62 9.66 -7.83
C SER A 50 -14.08 8.25 -8.12
N ASN A 51 -13.88 7.43 -7.09
CA ASN A 51 -13.27 6.11 -7.22
C ASN A 51 -14.08 5.05 -6.47
N SER A 52 -14.10 3.83 -7.01
CA SER A 52 -14.61 2.67 -6.30
C SER A 52 -13.55 2.16 -5.35
N ILE A 53 -13.74 2.38 -4.04
CA ILE A 53 -12.82 1.94 -3.00
C ILE A 53 -13.47 0.80 -2.22
N TYR A 54 -12.84 -0.35 -2.22
CA TYR A 54 -13.30 -1.52 -1.48
C TYR A 54 -12.67 -1.53 -0.08
N SER A 55 -13.49 -1.63 0.95
CA SER A 55 -13.05 -1.69 2.35
C SER A 55 -13.70 -2.82 3.14
N ASP A 56 -14.76 -3.41 2.59
CA ASP A 56 -15.56 -4.43 3.25
C ASP A 56 -15.96 -5.54 2.29
N TRP A 57 -16.14 -6.74 2.82
CA TRP A 57 -16.56 -7.93 2.08
C TRP A 57 -17.93 -7.77 1.43
N SER A 58 -18.84 -7.04 2.08
CA SER A 58 -20.23 -6.84 1.64
C SER A 58 -20.33 -6.03 0.35
N GLN A 59 -19.29 -5.31 -0.03
CA GLN A 59 -19.25 -4.50 -1.27
C GLN A 59 -19.10 -5.33 -2.54
N LEU A 60 -18.76 -6.60 -2.41
CA LEU A 60 -18.50 -7.52 -3.50
C LEU A 60 -19.20 -8.85 -3.25
N SER A 61 -19.53 -9.58 -4.31
CA SER A 61 -20.12 -10.92 -4.24
C SER A 61 -19.04 -12.00 -4.44
N GLY A 62 -19.36 -13.24 -4.05
CA GLY A 62 -18.49 -14.39 -4.27
C GLY A 62 -17.31 -14.45 -3.31
N SER A 63 -16.12 -14.65 -3.84
CA SER A 63 -14.86 -14.72 -3.08
C SER A 63 -13.93 -13.55 -3.47
N PRO A 64 -14.24 -12.32 -3.05
CA PRO A 64 -13.62 -11.10 -3.58
C PRO A 64 -12.11 -11.04 -3.39
N HIS A 65 -11.55 -11.56 -2.29
CA HIS A 65 -10.11 -11.61 -2.06
C HIS A 65 -9.38 -12.47 -3.11
N ILE A 66 -9.99 -13.56 -3.55
CA ILE A 66 -9.44 -14.43 -4.59
C ILE A 66 -9.49 -13.73 -5.95
N GLU A 67 -10.62 -13.13 -6.28
CA GLU A 67 -10.83 -12.44 -7.55
C GLU A 67 -9.90 -11.21 -7.66
N LEU A 68 -9.77 -10.43 -6.59
CA LEU A 68 -8.89 -9.27 -6.53
C LEU A 68 -7.42 -9.65 -6.66
N ALA A 69 -6.99 -10.70 -5.95
CA ALA A 69 -5.63 -11.21 -6.05
C ALA A 69 -5.30 -11.73 -7.45
N ARG A 70 -6.23 -12.45 -8.09
CA ARG A 70 -6.03 -12.96 -9.46
C ARG A 70 -6.11 -11.87 -10.53
N TRP A 71 -6.87 -10.81 -10.27
CA TRP A 71 -6.97 -9.68 -11.19
C TRP A 71 -5.68 -8.86 -11.24
N ALA A 72 -4.96 -8.72 -10.12
CA ALA A 72 -3.82 -7.85 -10.00
C ALA A 72 -2.57 -8.42 -10.68
N ASP A 73 -1.88 -7.60 -11.46
CA ASP A 73 -0.51 -7.87 -11.90
C ASP A 73 0.49 -7.56 -10.79
N GLU A 74 0.23 -6.51 -10.01
CA GLU A 74 1.01 -6.06 -8.86
C GLU A 74 0.09 -5.59 -7.73
N ILE A 75 0.55 -5.78 -6.49
CA ILE A 75 -0.04 -5.19 -5.28
C ILE A 75 0.95 -4.20 -4.68
N ILE A 76 0.47 -3.01 -4.35
CA ILE A 76 1.25 -1.94 -3.73
C ILE A 76 0.51 -1.47 -2.49
N ILE A 77 1.15 -1.49 -1.34
CA ILE A 77 0.63 -0.92 -0.10
C ILE A 77 1.24 0.48 0.09
N TYR A 78 0.45 1.49 -0.20
CA TYR A 78 0.89 2.87 -0.26
C TYR A 78 -0.19 3.83 0.22
N PRO A 79 -0.12 4.27 1.49
CA PRO A 79 0.88 4.03 2.52
C PRO A 79 0.71 2.68 3.25
N ALA A 80 1.81 2.17 3.84
CA ALA A 80 1.81 1.04 4.74
C ALA A 80 2.05 1.50 6.19
N SER A 81 1.02 1.48 7.01
CA SER A 81 1.10 1.78 8.44
C SER A 81 1.81 0.66 9.22
N ALA A 82 2.24 0.93 10.44
CA ALA A 82 2.83 -0.08 11.33
C ALA A 82 1.88 -1.29 11.53
N ASN A 83 0.57 -1.03 11.63
CA ASN A 83 -0.43 -2.09 11.80
C ASN A 83 -0.47 -3.03 10.60
N ILE A 84 -0.57 -2.48 9.37
CA ILE A 84 -0.65 -3.33 8.16
C ILE A 84 0.65 -4.11 7.94
N ILE A 85 1.82 -3.50 8.20
CA ILE A 85 3.13 -4.17 8.14
C ILE A 85 3.16 -5.36 9.10
N SER A 86 2.70 -5.16 10.34
CA SER A 86 2.66 -6.22 11.34
C SER A 86 1.72 -7.34 10.95
N LYS A 87 0.53 -7.03 10.43
CA LYS A 87 -0.44 -8.03 9.96
C LYS A 87 0.13 -8.87 8.81
N ILE A 88 0.69 -8.23 7.79
CA ILE A 88 1.27 -8.94 6.64
C ILE A 88 2.42 -9.84 7.09
N SER A 89 3.31 -9.34 7.96
CA SER A 89 4.47 -10.11 8.46
C SER A 89 4.06 -11.37 9.23
N HIS A 90 2.90 -11.37 9.88
CA HIS A 90 2.38 -12.50 10.67
C HIS A 90 1.28 -13.31 9.96
N GLY A 91 0.96 -12.98 8.70
CA GLY A 91 -0.08 -13.68 7.95
C GLY A 91 -1.50 -13.47 8.50
N ILE A 92 -1.74 -12.34 9.19
CA ILE A 92 -3.07 -12.00 9.73
C ILE A 92 -3.94 -11.50 8.57
N ALA A 93 -5.06 -12.17 8.33
CA ALA A 93 -6.00 -11.91 7.25
C ALA A 93 -7.41 -11.67 7.81
N ASP A 94 -7.58 -10.57 8.55
CA ASP A 94 -8.79 -10.22 9.29
C ASP A 94 -9.67 -9.16 8.57
N ASP A 95 -9.21 -8.68 7.42
CA ASP A 95 -9.96 -7.78 6.53
C ASP A 95 -9.78 -8.15 5.05
N LEU A 96 -10.52 -7.47 4.16
CA LEU A 96 -10.48 -7.76 2.72
C LEU A 96 -9.08 -7.52 2.13
N LEU A 97 -8.37 -6.46 2.56
CA LEU A 97 -7.05 -6.13 2.05
C LEU A 97 -6.02 -7.17 2.45
N THR A 98 -5.95 -7.52 3.74
CA THR A 98 -4.99 -8.50 4.26
C THR A 98 -5.24 -9.91 3.71
N SER A 99 -6.51 -10.30 3.54
CA SER A 99 -6.89 -11.56 2.91
C SER A 99 -6.50 -11.60 1.42
N THR A 100 -6.65 -10.48 0.71
CA THR A 100 -6.23 -10.37 -0.69
C THR A 100 -4.71 -10.48 -0.82
N ILE A 101 -3.96 -9.84 0.08
CA ILE A 101 -2.49 -9.91 0.11
C ILE A 101 -2.04 -11.35 0.38
N LEU A 102 -2.64 -12.03 1.36
CA LEU A 102 -2.30 -13.41 1.71
C LEU A 102 -2.56 -14.39 0.54
N MET A 103 -3.57 -14.12 -0.29
CA MET A 103 -3.90 -14.90 -1.49
C MET A 103 -2.96 -14.62 -2.67
N PHE A 104 -2.24 -13.49 -2.67
CA PHE A 104 -1.40 -13.08 -3.79
C PHE A 104 -0.02 -13.75 -3.73
N SER A 105 0.36 -14.48 -4.77
CA SER A 105 1.54 -15.35 -4.79
C SER A 105 2.84 -14.67 -5.23
N LYS A 106 2.79 -13.40 -5.66
CA LYS A 106 3.97 -12.65 -6.12
C LYS A 106 4.46 -11.70 -5.04
N PRO A 107 5.74 -11.21 -5.11
CA PRO A 107 6.20 -10.12 -4.26
C PRO A 107 5.31 -8.88 -4.39
N ILE A 108 5.04 -8.22 -3.27
CA ILE A 108 4.30 -6.96 -3.22
C ILE A 108 5.24 -5.80 -2.88
N TYR A 109 4.81 -4.57 -3.18
CA TYR A 109 5.51 -3.35 -2.78
C TYR A 109 4.90 -2.83 -1.49
N ILE A 110 5.72 -2.60 -0.49
CA ILE A 110 5.31 -2.10 0.82
C ILE A 110 6.02 -0.78 1.06
N CYS A 111 5.26 0.30 1.19
CA CYS A 111 5.79 1.65 1.34
C CYS A 111 5.48 2.18 2.75
N PRO A 112 6.40 2.03 3.73
CA PRO A 112 6.16 2.42 5.11
C PRO A 112 5.87 3.91 5.26
N ALA A 113 4.88 4.22 6.14
CA ALA A 113 4.53 5.58 6.52
C ALA A 113 4.04 5.60 7.97
N MET A 114 4.84 6.16 8.85
CA MET A 114 4.57 6.27 10.29
C MET A 114 5.53 7.25 10.96
N HIS A 115 5.28 7.59 12.21
CA HIS A 115 6.21 8.39 12.99
C HIS A 115 7.54 7.65 13.23
N GLU A 116 8.64 8.38 13.43
CA GLU A 116 9.99 7.80 13.53
C GLU A 116 10.10 6.79 14.70
N GLU A 117 9.53 7.10 15.86
CA GLU A 117 9.54 6.21 17.01
C GLU A 117 8.83 4.88 16.73
N MET A 118 7.75 4.91 15.95
CA MET A 118 7.08 3.70 15.50
C MET A 118 7.95 2.93 14.52
N TYR A 119 8.55 3.63 13.56
CA TYR A 119 9.42 3.01 12.56
C TYR A 119 10.66 2.36 13.21
N MET A 120 11.29 3.05 14.18
CA MET A 120 12.47 2.57 14.89
C MET A 120 12.15 1.53 15.97
N ASN A 121 10.87 1.27 16.24
CA ASN A 121 10.50 0.22 17.20
C ASN A 121 11.03 -1.14 16.73
N THR A 122 11.66 -1.88 17.65
CA THR A 122 12.34 -3.15 17.36
C THR A 122 11.42 -4.18 16.72
N GLN A 123 10.15 -4.24 17.13
CA GLN A 123 9.19 -5.17 16.55
C GLN A 123 8.85 -4.78 15.11
N ILE A 124 8.69 -3.49 14.81
CA ILE A 124 8.42 -3.02 13.44
C ILE A 124 9.63 -3.27 12.56
N GLN A 125 10.84 -3.01 13.02
CA GLN A 125 12.07 -3.31 12.27
C GLN A 125 12.20 -4.81 11.98
N SER A 126 11.90 -5.67 12.96
CA SER A 126 11.88 -7.12 12.78
C SER A 126 10.84 -7.55 11.72
N ASN A 127 9.63 -6.97 11.75
CA ASN A 127 8.58 -7.25 10.77
C ASN A 127 9.00 -6.82 9.36
N ILE A 128 9.60 -5.65 9.22
CA ILE A 128 10.11 -5.13 7.94
C ILE A 128 11.21 -6.04 7.40
N LEU A 129 12.15 -6.44 8.24
CA LEU A 129 13.23 -7.35 7.85
C LEU A 129 12.66 -8.70 7.35
N ASN A 130 11.70 -9.27 8.06
CA ASN A 130 11.03 -10.51 7.67
C ASN A 130 10.34 -10.36 6.30
N LEU A 131 9.59 -9.27 6.11
CA LEU A 131 8.90 -8.99 4.83
C LEU A 131 9.87 -8.76 3.67
N SER A 132 11.05 -8.16 3.94
CA SER A 132 12.05 -7.86 2.90
C SER A 132 12.65 -9.10 2.24
N ILE A 133 12.48 -10.29 2.82
CA ILE A 133 12.93 -11.56 2.24
C ILE A 133 12.17 -11.87 0.95
N ASN A 134 10.86 -11.59 0.92
CA ASN A 134 9.99 -12.00 -0.17
C ASN A 134 9.25 -10.82 -0.86
N HIS A 135 9.38 -9.60 -0.32
CA HIS A 135 8.66 -8.42 -0.79
C HIS A 135 9.61 -7.23 -0.97
N TYR A 136 9.14 -6.19 -1.64
CA TYR A 136 9.89 -4.96 -1.87
C TYR A 136 9.51 -3.91 -0.83
N ILE A 137 10.43 -3.56 0.06
CA ILE A 137 10.28 -2.44 0.98
C ILE A 137 10.78 -1.18 0.29
N VAL A 138 9.91 -0.19 0.11
CA VAL A 138 10.21 1.03 -0.66
C VAL A 138 10.05 2.27 0.22
N GLY A 139 11.17 2.81 0.65
CA GLY A 139 11.21 3.85 1.67
C GLY A 139 11.35 3.24 3.08
N PRO A 140 10.99 3.99 4.15
CA PRO A 140 10.55 5.39 4.12
C PRO A 140 11.69 6.38 3.83
N ARG A 141 11.37 7.69 3.79
CA ARG A 141 12.33 8.77 3.68
C ARG A 141 12.42 9.56 5.00
N TYR A 142 13.55 10.23 5.18
CA TYR A 142 13.67 11.27 6.18
C TYR A 142 12.97 12.55 5.69
N GLY A 143 12.23 13.21 6.55
CA GLY A 143 11.53 14.45 6.19
C GLY A 143 10.51 14.88 7.22
N ASN A 144 9.63 15.80 6.83
CA ASN A 144 8.54 16.25 7.69
C ASN A 144 7.55 15.11 7.91
N LEU A 145 7.24 14.88 9.16
CA LEU A 145 6.24 13.95 9.65
C LEU A 145 4.97 14.69 10.08
N ASP A 146 3.99 13.97 10.59
CA ASP A 146 2.82 14.59 11.21
C ASP A 146 3.22 15.41 12.44
N ILE A 147 2.33 16.31 12.88
CA ILE A 147 2.49 17.22 14.04
C ILE A 147 3.75 18.12 14.01
N GLY A 148 4.39 18.29 12.85
CA GLY A 148 5.51 19.23 12.67
C GLY A 148 6.90 18.66 12.96
N ASP A 149 7.00 17.40 13.32
CA ASP A 149 8.28 16.73 13.54
C ASP A 149 9.04 16.42 12.25
N LYS A 150 10.34 16.16 12.38
CA LYS A 150 11.18 15.65 11.29
C LYS A 150 11.84 14.35 11.73
N GLY A 151 11.81 13.37 10.85
CA GLY A 151 12.39 12.07 11.15
C GLY A 151 12.29 11.09 9.98
N LEU A 152 12.75 9.87 10.25
CA LEU A 152 12.66 8.74 9.33
C LEU A 152 11.30 8.05 9.51
N GLY A 153 10.46 8.12 8.49
CA GLY A 153 9.10 7.54 8.56
C GLY A 153 8.17 8.12 7.50
N ARG A 154 8.65 9.16 6.79
CA ARG A 154 7.90 9.82 5.73
C ARG A 154 7.70 8.89 4.53
N LEU A 155 6.45 8.80 4.06
CA LEU A 155 6.13 8.10 2.82
C LEU A 155 6.92 8.68 1.65
N ILE A 156 7.48 7.82 0.81
CA ILE A 156 8.11 8.22 -0.45
C ILE A 156 7.15 9.03 -1.33
N GLU A 157 7.70 9.83 -2.24
CA GLU A 157 6.89 10.62 -3.17
C GLU A 157 6.32 9.72 -4.31
N PRO A 158 5.18 10.11 -4.92
CA PRO A 158 4.58 9.38 -6.03
C PRO A 158 5.55 9.12 -7.19
N ASP A 159 6.38 10.09 -7.55
CA ASP A 159 7.37 9.96 -8.63
C ASP A 159 8.50 8.99 -8.28
N GLU A 160 8.91 8.93 -7.01
CA GLU A 160 9.90 7.95 -6.55
C GLU A 160 9.33 6.53 -6.65
N LEU A 161 8.07 6.31 -6.23
CA LEU A 161 7.38 5.04 -6.37
C LEU A 161 7.29 4.64 -7.85
N LEU A 162 6.86 5.56 -8.70
CA LEU A 162 6.80 5.34 -10.14
C LEU A 162 8.18 4.95 -10.72
N GLY A 163 9.24 5.59 -10.27
CA GLY A 163 10.61 5.28 -10.64
C GLY A 163 11.01 3.84 -10.28
N VAL A 164 10.62 3.36 -9.10
CA VAL A 164 10.87 1.98 -8.65
C VAL A 164 10.12 0.98 -9.53
N LEU A 165 8.82 1.21 -9.77
CA LEU A 165 7.99 0.34 -10.61
C LEU A 165 8.51 0.24 -12.06
N ASN A 166 9.07 1.31 -12.60
CA ASN A 166 9.64 1.31 -13.95
C ASN A 166 10.97 0.56 -14.03
N LYS A 167 11.84 0.65 -13.01
CA LYS A 167 13.13 -0.04 -12.98
C LYS A 167 13.00 -1.57 -12.92
N GLN A 168 11.96 -2.07 -12.28
CA GLN A 168 11.71 -3.51 -12.23
C GLN A 168 11.28 -4.10 -13.58
N LYS A 169 10.74 -3.28 -14.50
CA LYS A 169 10.45 -3.71 -15.88
C LYS A 169 11.71 -4.05 -16.70
N GLY A 170 12.89 -3.55 -16.28
CA GLY A 170 14.17 -3.82 -16.93
C GLY A 170 14.91 -5.07 -16.43
N LYS A 171 14.36 -5.79 -15.45
CA LYS A 171 14.93 -7.05 -14.93
C LYS A 171 14.11 -8.25 -15.35
N ILE A 172 13.82 -8.38 -16.65
CA ILE A 172 13.42 -9.65 -17.25
C ILE A 172 14.63 -10.12 -18.04
N ILE A 173 15.45 -10.90 -17.42
CA ILE A 173 16.33 -11.86 -18.07
C ILE A 173 16.24 -13.16 -17.27
#